data_a590b978887c09960ff8012392ab6e7b
#
_entry.id   a590b978887c09960ff8012392ab6e7b
#
_cell.length_a   1.000
_cell.length_b   1.000
_cell.length_c   1.000
_cell.angle_alpha   90.00
_cell.angle_beta   90.00
_cell.angle_gamma   90.00
#
_symmetry.space_group_name_H-M   'P 1'
#
loop_
_entity.id
_entity.type
_entity.pdbx_description
1 polymer ?
#
loop_
_entity_poly.entity_id
_entity_poly.type
_entity_poly.pdbx_seq_one_letter_code
_entity_poly.pdbx_strand_id
1 'polypeptide(L)'
;MFDLHIQDDDGVARLHLNAPQRLNALRLEHWAALAALADNLAADDQVTAVVISGAGDRAFCAGGDITEFSDIRMGAAAAQAYNAEVDRALVALAAIPVPTIARIHQACFGGG
;
A
#
# COMPACT_ATOMS: atom_id res chain seq x y z
N MET A 1 -5.78 -1.60 8.49
CA MET A 1 -4.45 -1.38 7.91
C MET A 1 -4.31 0.00 7.27
N PHE A 2 -5.21 0.42 6.43
CA PHE A 2 -5.09 1.71 5.74
C PHE A 2 -6.05 2.74 6.31
N ASP A 3 -5.52 3.91 6.65
CA ASP A 3 -6.31 5.09 6.99
C ASP A 3 -6.17 6.09 5.85
N LEU A 4 -7.29 6.50 5.27
CA LEU A 4 -7.31 7.45 4.16
C LEU A 4 -8.06 8.71 4.57
N HIS A 5 -7.43 9.86 4.37
CA HIS A 5 -8.02 11.17 4.58
C HIS A 5 -7.73 12.08 3.39
N ILE A 6 -8.76 12.67 2.83
CA ILE A 6 -8.63 13.66 1.75
C ILE A 6 -8.99 15.03 2.31
N GLN A 7 -8.07 15.99 2.23
CA GLN A 7 -8.30 17.33 2.71
C GLN A 7 -9.22 18.10 1.76
N ASP A 8 -10.25 18.73 2.30
CA ASP A 8 -11.27 19.41 1.49
C ASP A 8 -10.75 20.66 0.79
N ASP A 9 -9.77 21.37 1.40
CA ASP A 9 -9.29 22.66 0.92
C ASP A 9 -8.26 22.53 -0.21
N ASP A 10 -7.38 21.53 -0.18
CA ASP A 10 -6.29 21.37 -1.15
C ASP A 10 -6.35 20.07 -1.97
N GLY A 11 -7.23 19.13 -1.60
CA GLY A 11 -7.39 17.85 -2.29
C GLY A 11 -6.25 16.87 -2.07
N VAL A 12 -5.36 17.10 -1.11
CA VAL A 12 -4.27 16.16 -0.80
C VAL A 12 -4.83 14.95 -0.09
N ALA A 13 -4.67 13.77 -0.70
CA ALA A 13 -5.03 12.50 -0.10
C ALA A 13 -3.87 11.97 0.73
N ARG A 14 -4.12 11.68 1.98
CA ARG A 14 -3.14 11.09 2.89
C ARG A 14 -3.52 9.64 3.17
N LEU A 15 -2.69 8.73 2.68
CA LEU A 15 -2.85 7.29 2.90
C LEU A 15 -1.82 6.85 3.93
N HIS A 16 -2.30 6.39 5.07
CA HIS A 16 -1.46 6.01 6.19
C HIS A 16 -1.51 4.50 6.41
N LEU A 17 -0.35 3.86 6.35
CA LEU A 17 -0.22 2.44 6.68
C LEU A 17 -0.23 2.32 8.21
N ASN A 18 -1.18 1.59 8.76
CA ASN A 18 -1.41 1.57 10.21
C ASN A 18 -1.45 0.17 10.78
N ALA A 19 -0.31 -0.47 10.81
CA ALA A 19 -0.08 -1.74 11.50
C ALA A 19 1.35 -1.74 12.09
N PRO A 20 1.66 -0.78 12.99
CA PRO A 20 3.03 -0.61 13.47
C PRO A 20 3.55 -1.82 14.23
N GLN A 21 2.68 -2.62 14.85
CA GLN A 21 3.05 -3.83 15.59
C GLN A 21 3.69 -4.91 14.70
N ARG A 22 3.46 -4.84 13.38
CA ARG A 22 4.12 -5.72 12.39
C ARG A 22 4.91 -4.92 11.36
N LEU A 23 5.38 -3.74 11.72
CA LEU A 23 6.20 -2.86 10.87
C LEU A 23 5.51 -2.48 9.56
N ASN A 24 4.19 -2.35 9.59
CA ASN A 24 3.34 -2.03 8.43
C ASN A 24 3.50 -3.02 7.28
N ALA A 25 3.83 -4.29 7.58
CA ALA A 25 3.92 -5.34 6.57
C ALA A 25 2.56 -5.61 5.93
N LEU A 26 2.57 -5.93 4.65
CA LEU A 26 1.36 -6.09 3.83
C LEU A 26 1.06 -7.57 3.62
N ARG A 27 -0.14 -7.99 4.00
CA ARG A 27 -0.67 -9.31 3.71
C ARG A 27 -1.37 -9.31 2.34
N LEU A 28 -1.73 -10.48 1.84
CA LEU A 28 -2.41 -10.61 0.53
C LEU A 28 -3.66 -9.73 0.44
N GLU A 29 -4.49 -9.73 1.48
CA GLU A 29 -5.69 -8.89 1.54
C GLU A 29 -5.37 -7.39 1.48
N HIS A 30 -4.23 -7.00 1.99
CA HIS A 30 -3.80 -5.59 1.99
C HIS A 30 -3.36 -5.14 0.60
N TRP A 31 -2.68 -6.00 -0.16
CA TRP A 31 -2.33 -5.70 -1.55
C TRP A 31 -3.59 -5.47 -2.39
N ALA A 32 -4.60 -6.32 -2.23
CA ALA A 32 -5.87 -6.17 -2.93
C ALA A 32 -6.59 -4.88 -2.52
N ALA A 33 -6.61 -4.57 -1.22
CA ALA A 33 -7.21 -3.32 -0.71
C ALA A 33 -6.48 -2.09 -1.23
N LEU A 34 -5.15 -2.14 -1.29
CA LEU A 34 -4.32 -1.04 -1.81
C LEU A 34 -4.62 -0.77 -3.29
N ALA A 35 -4.77 -1.82 -4.10
CA ALA A 35 -5.15 -1.68 -5.50
C ALA A 35 -6.50 -0.97 -5.65
N ALA A 36 -7.50 -1.36 -4.86
CA ALA A 36 -8.82 -0.74 -4.88
C ALA A 36 -8.76 0.73 -4.44
N LEU A 37 -8.00 1.04 -3.39
CA LEU A 37 -7.80 2.42 -2.93
C LEU A 37 -7.13 3.27 -4.01
N ALA A 38 -6.11 2.74 -4.67
CA ALA A 38 -5.40 3.45 -5.74
C ALA A 38 -6.32 3.73 -6.93
N ASP A 39 -7.15 2.77 -7.31
CA ASP A 39 -8.13 2.95 -8.39
C ASP A 39 -9.14 4.06 -8.04
N ASN A 40 -9.62 4.09 -6.80
CA ASN A 40 -10.54 5.11 -6.33
C ASN A 40 -9.89 6.49 -6.32
N LEU A 41 -8.65 6.59 -5.87
CA LEU A 41 -7.91 7.86 -5.88
C LEU A 41 -7.65 8.36 -7.31
N ALA A 42 -7.35 7.45 -8.23
CA ALA A 42 -7.14 7.80 -9.63
C ALA A 42 -8.41 8.35 -10.30
N ALA A 43 -9.58 7.88 -9.87
CA ALA A 43 -10.87 8.28 -10.42
C ALA A 43 -11.46 9.54 -9.74
N ASP A 44 -10.87 9.99 -8.64
CA ASP A 44 -11.39 11.13 -7.87
C ASP A 44 -10.79 12.45 -8.37
N ASP A 45 -11.59 13.24 -9.06
CA ASP A 45 -11.16 14.52 -9.64
C ASP A 45 -10.75 15.58 -8.59
N GLN A 46 -11.15 15.38 -7.33
CA GLN A 46 -10.80 16.30 -6.24
C GLN A 46 -9.40 16.04 -5.68
N VAL A 47 -8.82 14.90 -5.96
CA VAL A 47 -7.47 14.55 -5.49
C VAL A 47 -6.42 15.26 -6.34
N THR A 48 -5.56 16.03 -5.69
CA THR A 48 -4.48 16.81 -6.33
C THR A 48 -3.10 16.21 -6.12
N ALA A 49 -2.93 15.42 -5.07
CA ALA A 49 -1.70 14.70 -4.75
C ALA A 49 -2.01 13.59 -3.76
N VAL A 50 -1.16 12.58 -3.70
CA VAL A 50 -1.27 11.48 -2.74
C VAL A 50 0.01 11.42 -1.93
N VAL A 51 -0.11 11.43 -0.60
CA VAL A 51 1.01 11.25 0.33
C VAL A 51 0.80 9.95 1.09
N ILE A 52 1.78 9.06 1.01
CA ILE A 52 1.75 7.77 1.70
C ILE A 52 2.73 7.83 2.86
N SER A 53 2.27 7.46 4.05
CA SER A 53 3.09 7.43 5.27
C SER A 53 2.84 6.14 6.05
N GLY A 54 3.69 5.87 7.03
CA GLY A 54 3.56 4.69 7.88
C GLY A 54 3.45 5.05 9.35
N ALA A 55 2.62 4.34 10.08
CA ALA A 55 2.45 4.50 11.52
C ALA A 55 3.66 3.96 12.28
N GLY A 56 3.91 4.53 13.45
CA GLY A 56 4.99 4.13 14.34
C GLY A 56 6.30 4.78 13.98
N ASP A 57 7.34 4.43 14.75
CA ASP A 57 8.68 5.05 14.66
C ASP A 57 9.75 4.06 14.13
N ARG A 58 9.35 2.83 13.76
CA ARG A 58 10.29 1.76 13.41
C ARG A 58 10.37 1.47 11.92
N ALA A 59 9.27 1.67 11.18
CA ALA A 59 9.24 1.36 9.75
C ALA A 59 8.17 2.15 9.02
N PHE A 60 8.49 2.54 7.80
CA PHE A 60 7.49 2.96 6.82
C PHE A 60 6.68 1.75 6.38
N CYS A 61 7.34 0.74 5.83
CA CYS A 61 6.72 -0.50 5.40
C CYS A 61 7.79 -1.59 5.25
N ALA A 62 7.58 -2.73 5.90
CA ALA A 62 8.52 -3.86 5.81
C ALA A 62 8.31 -4.71 4.55
N GLY A 63 7.36 -4.37 3.70
CA GLY A 63 7.04 -5.14 2.50
C GLY A 63 5.99 -6.21 2.77
N GLY A 64 6.06 -7.33 2.05
CA GLY A 64 5.14 -8.45 2.26
C GLY A 64 5.31 -9.08 3.64
N ASP A 65 4.20 -9.51 4.21
CA ASP A 65 4.22 -10.18 5.51
C ASP A 65 4.75 -11.62 5.34
N ILE A 66 5.98 -11.85 5.75
CA ILE A 66 6.64 -13.16 5.59
C ILE A 66 5.99 -14.27 6.39
N THR A 67 5.24 -13.95 7.44
CA THR A 67 4.51 -14.97 8.22
C THR A 67 3.39 -15.61 7.41
N GLU A 68 2.91 -14.93 6.38
CA GLU A 68 1.88 -15.42 5.47
C GLU A 68 2.45 -16.40 4.44
N PHE A 69 3.74 -16.33 4.15
CA PHE A 69 4.36 -17.11 3.08
C PHE A 69 4.32 -18.62 3.35
N SER A 70 4.38 -19.04 4.60
CA SER A 70 4.26 -20.46 4.95
C SER A 70 2.87 -21.01 4.63
N ASP A 71 1.83 -20.17 4.74
CA ASP A 71 0.45 -20.54 4.46
C ASP A 71 0.12 -20.46 2.97
N ILE A 72 0.73 -19.51 2.25
CA ILE A 72 0.46 -19.26 0.84
C ILE A 72 1.32 -20.14 -0.08
N ARG A 73 2.50 -20.56 0.38
CA ARG A 73 3.46 -21.37 -0.41
C ARG A 73 3.01 -22.80 -0.64
N MET A 74 1.76 -23.03 -0.93
CA MET A 74 1.19 -24.35 -1.18
C MET A 74 1.34 -24.77 -2.65
N GLY A 75 2.16 -24.08 -3.45
CA GLY A 75 2.45 -24.42 -4.85
C GLY A 75 2.57 -23.21 -5.75
N ALA A 76 2.91 -23.47 -7.02
CA ALA A 76 3.16 -22.44 -8.01
C ALA A 76 1.93 -21.56 -8.29
N ALA A 77 0.72 -22.15 -8.26
CA ALA A 77 -0.52 -21.40 -8.52
C ALA A 77 -0.79 -20.37 -7.42
N ALA A 78 -0.56 -20.73 -6.14
CA ALA A 78 -0.74 -19.79 -5.03
C ALA A 78 0.29 -18.65 -5.08
N ALA A 79 1.54 -18.96 -5.42
CA ALA A 79 2.58 -17.95 -5.59
C ALA A 79 2.27 -16.99 -6.74
N GLN A 80 1.76 -17.50 -7.86
CA GLN A 80 1.36 -16.68 -9.00
C GLN A 80 0.18 -15.76 -8.63
N ALA A 81 -0.80 -16.27 -7.90
CA ALA A 81 -1.95 -15.48 -7.45
C ALA A 81 -1.50 -14.34 -6.52
N TYR A 82 -0.58 -14.63 -5.59
CA TYR A 82 -0.01 -13.62 -4.69
C TYR A 82 0.72 -12.54 -5.49
N ASN A 83 1.62 -12.93 -6.39
CA ASN A 83 2.38 -12.00 -7.21
C ASN A 83 1.48 -11.14 -8.09
N ALA A 84 0.38 -11.70 -8.61
CA ALA A 84 -0.58 -10.96 -9.42
C ALA A 84 -1.25 -9.84 -8.61
N GLU A 85 -1.57 -10.09 -7.33
CA GLU A 85 -2.16 -9.05 -6.46
C GLU A 85 -1.15 -7.95 -6.13
N VAL A 86 0.11 -8.31 -5.89
CA VAL A 86 1.18 -7.32 -5.67
C VAL A 86 1.36 -6.46 -6.92
N ASP A 87 1.46 -7.08 -8.09
CA ASP A 87 1.64 -6.37 -9.35
C ASP A 87 0.46 -5.44 -9.64
N ARG A 88 -0.77 -5.89 -9.39
CA ARG A 88 -1.96 -5.09 -9.57
C ARG A 88 -1.94 -3.83 -8.70
N ALA A 89 -1.54 -3.96 -7.44
CA ALA A 89 -1.43 -2.83 -6.52
C ALA A 89 -0.37 -1.83 -6.99
N LEU A 90 0.80 -2.31 -7.39
CA LEU A 90 1.88 -1.45 -7.85
C LEU A 90 1.54 -0.73 -9.16
N VAL A 91 0.90 -1.42 -10.09
CA VAL A 91 0.43 -0.83 -11.35
C VAL A 91 -0.64 0.22 -11.07
N ALA A 92 -1.60 -0.06 -10.18
CA ALA A 92 -2.65 0.89 -9.81
C ALA A 92 -2.08 2.16 -9.16
N LEU A 93 -1.09 2.02 -8.27
CA LEU A 93 -0.41 3.17 -7.68
C LEU A 93 0.32 4.00 -8.73
N ALA A 94 1.03 3.35 -9.64
CA ALA A 94 1.75 4.03 -10.72
C ALA A 94 0.83 4.74 -11.70
N ALA A 95 -0.41 4.26 -11.84
CA ALA A 95 -1.40 4.82 -12.76
C ALA A 95 -2.15 6.04 -12.19
N ILE A 96 -1.99 6.37 -10.92
CA ILE A 96 -2.59 7.57 -10.33
C ILE A 96 -2.06 8.80 -11.09
N PRO A 97 -2.96 9.65 -11.67
CA PRO A 97 -2.53 10.71 -12.59
C PRO A 97 -2.02 11.98 -11.89
N VAL A 98 -1.96 12.00 -10.58
CA VAL A 98 -1.44 13.11 -9.78
C VAL A 98 -0.15 12.67 -9.08
N PRO A 99 0.67 13.60 -8.56
CA PRO A 99 1.88 13.22 -7.83
C PRO A 99 1.59 12.31 -6.66
N THR A 100 2.37 11.22 -6.55
CA THR A 100 2.34 10.32 -5.41
C THR A 100 3.68 10.40 -4.69
N ILE A 101 3.64 10.66 -3.40
CA ILE A 101 4.81 10.90 -2.57
C ILE A 101 4.82 9.89 -1.43
N ALA A 102 5.89 9.11 -1.35
CA ALA A 102 6.12 8.22 -0.20
C ALA A 102 6.94 8.99 0.84
N ARG A 103 6.34 9.24 1.99
CA ARG A 103 7.02 9.84 3.12
C ARG A 103 7.65 8.74 3.95
N ILE A 104 8.84 8.33 3.52
CA ILE A 104 9.55 7.20 4.09
C ILE A 104 10.32 7.63 5.34
N HIS A 105 10.19 6.84 6.41
CA HIS A 105 10.98 6.96 7.61
C HIS A 105 11.42 5.57 8.06
N GLN A 106 12.64 5.44 8.55
CA GLN A 106 13.22 4.20 9.04
C GLN A 106 13.12 3.06 8.00
N ALA A 107 12.77 1.84 8.42
CA ALA A 107 12.81 0.67 7.56
C ALA A 107 11.81 0.75 6.39
N CYS A 108 12.29 0.42 5.20
CA CYS A 108 11.50 0.33 3.97
C CYS A 108 12.11 -0.79 3.12
N PHE A 109 11.47 -1.97 3.11
CA PHE A 109 12.04 -3.18 2.52
C PHE A 109 11.11 -3.80 1.49
N GLY A 110 11.70 -4.56 0.55
CA GLY A 110 10.98 -5.34 -0.44
C GLY A 110 9.95 -4.51 -1.19
N GLY A 111 8.68 -4.92 -1.14
CA GLY A 111 7.58 -4.18 -1.76
C GLY A 111 7.17 -2.88 -1.05
N GLY A 112 7.75 -2.62 0.11
CA GLY A 112 7.46 -1.39 0.88
C GLY A 112 8.05 -0.09 0.32
#